data_b2747aff62c0dc5ff1a29d2ddb7674b4
#
_entry.id   b2747aff62c0dc5ff1a29d2ddb7674b4
#
_cell.length_a   1.000
_cell.length_b   1.000
_cell.length_c   1.000
_cell.angle_alpha   90.00
_cell.angle_beta   90.00
_cell.angle_gamma   90.00
#
_symmetry.space_group_name_H-M   'P 1'
#
loop_
_entity.id
_entity.type
_entity.pdbx_description
1 polymer ?
#
loop_
_entity_poly.entity_id
_entity_poly.type
_entity_poly.pdbx_seq_one_letter_code
_entity_poly.pdbx_strand_id
1 'polypeptide(L)' 'MKNFDDISVQVKGNLAYVEIQRPPNNFFDYLLIEQIADAYEELDEVSECRVVILSSQGKNFCAGANF' A
#
# COMPACT_ATOMS: atom_id res chain seq x y z
N MET A 1 -2.16 -12.68 5.82
CA MET A 1 -2.61 -11.39 5.27
C MET A 1 -3.14 -11.63 3.86
N LYS A 2 -4.20 -10.97 3.46
CA LYS A 2 -4.76 -11.22 2.14
C LYS A 2 -3.88 -10.62 1.04
N ASN A 3 -3.97 -11.18 -0.16
CA ASN A 3 -3.24 -10.69 -1.32
C ASN A 3 -4.01 -9.55 -1.98
N PHE A 4 -3.27 -8.55 -2.43
CA PHE A 4 -3.85 -7.40 -3.11
C PHE A 4 -3.37 -7.37 -4.57
N ASP A 5 -4.20 -6.81 -5.46
CA ASP A 5 -3.87 -6.77 -6.88
C ASP A 5 -2.89 -5.64 -7.24
N ASP A 6 -3.06 -4.48 -6.60
CA ASP A 6 -2.34 -3.27 -6.98
C ASP A 6 -1.36 -2.79 -5.94
N ILE A 7 -1.21 -3.51 -4.85
CA ILE A 7 -0.23 -3.20 -3.82
C ILE A 7 0.43 -4.48 -3.33
N SER A 8 1.63 -4.33 -2.77
CA SER A 8 2.27 -5.42 -2.03
C SER A 8 2.48 -4.99 -0.60
N VAL A 9 2.42 -5.95 0.31
CA VAL A 9 2.59 -5.71 1.73
C VAL A 9 3.63 -6.68 2.26
N GLN A 10 4.67 -6.14 2.91
CA GLN A 10 5.70 -6.94 3.56
C GLN A 10 5.89 -6.45 4.98
N VAL A 11 6.08 -7.38 5.91
CA VAL A 11 6.35 -7.05 7.31
C VAL A 11 7.71 -7.60 7.67
N LYS A 12 8.58 -6.73 8.18
CA LYS A 12 9.92 -7.10 8.63
C LYS A 12 10.14 -6.52 10.02
N GLY A 13 10.13 -7.36 11.04
CA GLY A 13 10.24 -6.91 12.42
C GLY A 13 9.11 -5.96 12.78
N ASN A 14 9.45 -4.74 13.16
CA ASN A 14 8.48 -3.72 13.53
C ASN A 14 8.04 -2.83 12.37
N LEU A 15 8.55 -3.08 11.17
CA LEU A 15 8.28 -2.26 9.99
C LEU A 15 7.37 -3.00 9.02
N ALA A 16 6.41 -2.29 8.45
CA ALA A 16 5.59 -2.79 7.35
C ALA A 16 5.84 -1.92 6.13
N TYR A 17 5.96 -2.57 4.98
CA TYR A 17 6.18 -1.91 3.70
C TYR A 17 4.97 -2.14 2.83
N VAL A 18 4.28 -1.06 2.46
CA VAL A 18 3.15 -1.09 1.54
C VAL A 18 3.60 -0.38 0.27
N GLU A 19 3.67 -1.12 -0.83
CA GLU A 19 4.14 -0.57 -2.11
C GLU A 19 2.99 -0.55 -3.12
N ILE A 20 2.74 0.63 -3.67
CA ILE A 20 1.77 0.81 -4.75
C ILE A 20 2.39 0.32 -6.05
N GLN A 21 1.68 -0.56 -6.76
CA GLN A 21 2.17 -1.21 -7.98
C GLN A 21 1.27 -0.89 -9.16
N ARG A 22 1.19 0.38 -9.51
CA ARG A 22 0.46 0.88 -10.69
C ARG A 22 1.32 1.79 -11.54
N PRO A 23 2.55 1.37 -11.91
CA PRO A 23 3.39 2.22 -12.75
C PRO A 23 2.74 2.43 -14.12
N PRO A 24 3.14 3.48 -14.86
CA PRO A 24 4.21 4.41 -14.47
C PRO A 24 3.76 5.57 -13.58
N ASN A 25 2.48 5.86 -13.52
CA ASN A 25 1.98 7.08 -12.90
C ASN A 25 1.37 6.89 -11.52
N ASN A 26 0.99 5.65 -11.18
CA ASN A 26 0.38 5.34 -9.89
C ASN A 26 -0.84 6.21 -9.58
N PHE A 27 -1.77 6.31 -10.53
CA PHE A 27 -3.01 7.05 -10.31
C PHE A 27 -3.85 6.38 -9.22
N PHE A 28 -4.38 7.19 -8.32
CA PHE A 28 -5.27 6.72 -7.28
C PHE A 28 -6.71 6.66 -7.78
N ASP A 29 -7.41 5.59 -7.42
CA ASP A 29 -8.85 5.47 -7.63
C ASP A 29 -9.44 4.72 -6.44
N TYR A 30 -10.74 4.48 -6.47
CA TYR A 30 -11.41 3.81 -5.35
C TYR A 30 -10.84 2.44 -5.06
N LEU A 31 -10.52 1.67 -6.09
CA LEU A 31 -10.02 0.32 -5.91
C LEU A 31 -8.66 0.32 -5.19
N LEU A 32 -7.78 1.22 -5.59
CA LEU A 32 -6.47 1.33 -4.96
C LEU A 32 -6.58 1.81 -3.52
N ILE A 33 -7.40 2.85 -3.29
CA ILE A 33 -7.59 3.39 -1.94
C ILE A 33 -8.20 2.34 -1.02
N GLU A 34 -9.15 1.56 -1.51
CA GLU A 34 -9.75 0.48 -0.75
C GLU A 34 -8.72 -0.56 -0.35
N GLN A 35 -7.84 -0.94 -1.27
CA GLN A 35 -6.78 -1.89 -0.99
C GLN A 35 -5.81 -1.35 0.07
N ILE A 36 -5.42 -0.09 -0.03
CA ILE A 36 -4.53 0.54 0.96
C ILE A 36 -5.20 0.57 2.34
N ALA A 37 -6.48 0.94 2.39
CA ALA A 37 -7.22 0.97 3.64
C ALA A 37 -7.31 -0.41 4.27
N ASP A 38 -7.61 -1.43 3.47
CA ASP A 38 -7.69 -2.81 3.96
C ASP A 38 -6.35 -3.29 4.50
N ALA A 39 -5.26 -2.93 3.80
CA ALA A 39 -3.92 -3.30 4.25
C ALA A 39 -3.60 -2.66 5.61
N TYR A 40 -3.95 -1.40 5.79
CA TYR A 40 -3.71 -0.70 7.05
C TYR A 40 -4.54 -1.30 8.19
N GLU A 41 -5.78 -1.70 7.93
CA GLU A 41 -6.60 -2.36 8.94
C GLU A 41 -5.99 -3.69 9.36
N GLU A 42 -5.49 -4.47 8.41
CA GLU A 42 -4.83 -5.74 8.73
C GLU A 42 -3.54 -5.51 9.52
N LEU A 43 -2.78 -4.48 9.17
CA LEU A 43 -1.54 -4.15 9.87
C LEU A 43 -1.78 -3.66 11.29
N ASP A 44 -2.91 -3.01 11.55
CA ASP A 44 -3.27 -2.58 12.90
C ASP A 44 -3.44 -3.76 13.85
N GLU A 45 -3.74 -4.94 13.32
CA GLU A 45 -3.88 -6.15 14.14
C GLU A 45 -2.57 -6.88 14.34
N VAL A 46 -1.50 -6.45 13.67
CA VAL A 46 -0.16 -7.02 13.85
C VAL A 46 0.50 -6.30 15.01
N SER A 47 0.55 -6.93 16.16
CA SER A 47 1.01 -6.29 17.40
C SER A 47 2.45 -5.78 17.33
N GLU A 48 3.27 -6.37 16.47
CA GLU A 48 4.68 -6.00 16.32
C GLU A 48 4.89 -4.86 15.35
N CYS A 49 3.89 -4.54 14.52
CA CYS A 49 4.01 -3.49 13.53
C CYS A 49 3.89 -2.13 14.20
N ARG A 50 4.94 -1.31 14.07
CA ARG A 50 4.98 0.02 14.69
C ARG A 50 5.04 1.14 13.70
N VAL A 51 5.54 0.86 12.50
CA VAL A 51 5.71 1.86 11.45
C VAL A 51 5.28 1.25 10.13
N VAL A 52 4.52 2.00 9.35
CA VAL A 52 4.14 1.63 7.99
C VAL A 52 4.80 2.59 7.03
N ILE A 53 5.55 2.04 6.07
CA ILE A 53 6.20 2.82 5.03
C ILE A 53 5.42 2.61 3.74
N LEU A 54 4.85 3.70 3.23
CA LEU A 54 4.11 3.69 1.96
C LEU A 54 5.04 4.16 0.84
N SER A 55 5.19 3.34 -0.18
CA SER A 55 6.02 3.64 -1.33
C SER A 55 5.31 3.27 -2.62
N SER A 56 5.92 3.53 -3.76
CA SER A 56 5.34 3.18 -5.04
C SER A 56 6.41 2.75 -6.04
N GLN A 57 6.02 1.89 -6.97
CA GLN A 57 6.84 1.55 -8.12
C GLN A 57 6.82 2.67 -9.14
N GLY A 58 7.87 2.72 -9.97
CA GLY A 58 7.96 3.67 -11.07
C GLY A 58 8.50 5.01 -10.63
N LYS A 59 8.35 6.00 -11.50
CA LYS A 59 8.93 7.33 -11.29
C LYS A 59 8.11 8.21 -10.38
N ASN A 60 6.82 8.00 -10.33
CA ASN A 60 5.90 8.86 -9.60
C ASN A 60 5.26 8.12 -8.45
N PHE A 61 5.18 8.76 -7.30
CA PHE A 61 4.43 8.21 -6.17
C PHE A 61 2.94 8.20 -6.51
N CYS A 62 2.42 9.34 -6.92
CA CYS A 62 1.03 9.47 -7.36
C CYS A 62 0.96 10.63 -8.34
N ALA A 63 0.51 10.36 -9.57
CA ALA A 63 0.37 11.39 -10.60
C ALA A 63 -0.99 12.09 -10.57
N GLY A 64 -1.92 11.59 -9.78
CA GLY A 64 -3.25 12.16 -9.65
C GLY A 64 -4.25 11.14 -9.17
N ALA A 65 -5.49 11.56 -9.03
CA ALA A 65 -6.58 10.70 -8.61
C ALA A 65 -7.63 10.61 -9.72
N ASN A 66 -8.13 9.41 -9.92
CA ASN A 66 -9.16 9.12 -10.92
C ASN A 66 -10.38 8.53 -10.21
N PHE A 67 -11.33 9.39 -9.95
CA PHE A 67 -12.55 8.98 -9.24
C PHE A 67 -13.79 8.99 -10.12
#